data_2a22ef624741043f9ad4d96be693bd03
#
_entry.id   2a22ef624741043f9ad4d96be693bd03
#
_cell.length_a   1.000
_cell.length_b   1.000
_cell.length_c   1.000
_cell.angle_alpha   90.00
_cell.angle_beta   90.00
_cell.angle_gamma   90.00
#
_symmetry.space_group_name_H-M   'P 1'
#
loop_
_entity.id
_entity.type
_entity.pdbx_description
1 polymer ?
#
loop_
_entity_poly.entity_id
_entity_poly.type
_entity_poly.pdbx_seq_one_letter_code
_entity_poly.pdbx_strand_id
1 'polypeptide(L)'
;ILNVKNFKMKELNLYKIQNKLRNKFLKSGVKMMGPETIFFSTDTKIGKNVTIEPYVVIGKKVNIGNNVIVKSFSHLESCKIENRVEVGPYARIRPETILKEGSKIGNFVEVKKSIVGKKSKVNHLSYIGDTTIGKSSNIGAGTITCNYDGVKKSKTKIKDNVF
;
A
#
# COMPACT_ATOMS: atom_id res chain seq x y z
N ILE A 1 28.87 4.21 -25.03
CA ILE A 1 29.57 3.93 -23.74
C ILE A 1 28.82 4.74 -22.67
N LEU A 2 27.97 4.07 -21.90
CA LEU A 2 27.29 4.69 -20.77
C LEU A 2 28.33 5.18 -19.77
N ASN A 3 28.32 6.47 -19.47
CA ASN A 3 29.29 7.11 -18.60
C ASN A 3 29.13 6.58 -17.16
N VAL A 4 29.95 5.62 -16.80
CA VAL A 4 29.96 4.92 -15.49
C VAL A 4 30.03 5.91 -14.31
N LYS A 5 30.70 7.07 -14.48
CA LYS A 5 30.75 8.13 -13.46
C LYS A 5 29.35 8.73 -13.20
N ASN A 6 28.56 8.96 -14.23
CA ASN A 6 27.21 9.49 -14.07
C ASN A 6 26.25 8.48 -13.43
N PHE A 7 26.44 7.18 -13.67
CA PHE A 7 25.68 6.13 -13.03
C PHE A 7 25.94 6.08 -11.52
N LYS A 8 27.21 6.01 -11.11
CA LYS A 8 27.61 6.01 -9.70
C LYS A 8 27.14 7.27 -8.94
N MET A 9 27.15 8.43 -9.58
CA MET A 9 26.64 9.67 -8.96
C MET A 9 25.12 9.64 -8.76
N LYS A 10 24.37 9.07 -9.69
CA LYS A 10 22.89 8.92 -9.53
C LYS A 10 22.55 7.96 -8.40
N GLU A 11 23.23 6.82 -8.29
CA GLU A 11 23.03 5.86 -7.20
C GLU A 11 23.36 6.47 -5.83
N LEU A 12 24.47 7.19 -5.72
CA LEU A 12 24.86 7.85 -4.47
C LEU A 12 23.83 8.92 -4.05
N ASN A 13 23.27 9.65 -5.01
CA ASN A 13 22.20 10.63 -4.73
C ASN A 13 20.92 9.94 -4.25
N LEU A 14 20.53 8.84 -4.88
CA LEU A 14 19.36 8.07 -4.47
C LEU A 14 19.53 7.55 -3.04
N TYR A 15 20.67 6.99 -2.71
CA TYR A 15 20.99 6.52 -1.36
C TYR A 15 20.87 7.65 -0.32
N LYS A 16 21.46 8.84 -0.60
CA LYS A 16 21.36 10.00 0.27
C LYS A 16 19.91 10.46 0.47
N ILE A 17 19.11 10.48 -0.59
CA ILE A 17 17.69 10.82 -0.52
C ILE A 17 16.94 9.83 0.36
N GLN A 18 17.13 8.53 0.17
CA GLN A 18 16.48 7.51 0.97
C GLN A 18 16.86 7.61 2.45
N ASN A 19 18.13 7.81 2.77
CA ASN A 19 18.56 8.02 4.16
C ASN A 19 17.94 9.26 4.80
N LYS A 20 17.83 10.36 4.05
CA LYS A 20 17.15 11.59 4.52
C LYS A 20 15.68 11.33 4.82
N LEU A 21 14.97 10.60 3.96
CA LEU A 21 13.55 10.28 4.14
C LEU A 21 13.34 9.35 5.34
N ARG A 22 14.12 8.27 5.46
CA ARG A 22 14.07 7.34 6.60
C ARG A 22 14.30 8.08 7.91
N ASN A 23 15.34 8.89 7.99
CA ASN A 23 15.65 9.70 9.19
C ASN A 23 14.53 10.68 9.53
N LYS A 24 13.91 11.33 8.52
CA LYS A 24 12.75 12.19 8.71
C LYS A 24 11.61 11.43 9.37
N PHE A 25 11.26 10.24 8.86
CA PHE A 25 10.13 9.46 9.37
C PHE A 25 10.44 8.83 10.74
N LEU A 26 11.66 8.34 10.97
CA LEU A 26 12.09 7.86 12.31
C LEU A 26 11.96 8.99 13.35
N LYS A 27 12.43 10.19 13.05
CA LYS A 27 12.32 11.36 13.94
C LYS A 27 10.86 11.77 14.19
N SER A 28 9.94 11.50 13.26
CA SER A 28 8.50 11.75 13.44
C SER A 28 7.77 10.61 14.17
N GLY A 29 8.48 9.59 14.65
CA GLY A 29 7.91 8.50 15.44
C GLY A 29 7.37 7.31 14.63
N VAL A 30 7.69 7.23 13.33
CA VAL A 30 7.42 6.01 12.55
C VAL A 30 8.36 4.90 12.98
N LYS A 31 7.81 3.74 13.31
CA LYS A 31 8.60 2.55 13.66
C LYS A 31 8.96 1.80 12.39
N MET A 32 10.25 1.61 12.16
CA MET A 32 10.77 0.85 11.01
C MET A 32 11.65 -0.29 11.50
N MET A 33 11.36 -1.50 11.02
CA MET A 33 12.21 -2.66 11.22
C MET A 33 13.11 -2.79 9.98
N GLY A 34 14.45 -2.76 10.15
CA GLY A 34 15.39 -2.76 9.03
C GLY A 34 15.19 -1.58 8.08
N PRO A 35 15.33 -0.33 8.55
CA PRO A 35 14.99 0.86 7.76
C PRO A 35 15.73 0.95 6.42
N GLU A 36 16.91 0.37 6.30
CA GLU A 36 17.70 0.31 5.06
C GLU A 36 17.00 -0.46 3.94
N THR A 37 16.06 -1.33 4.26
CA THR A 37 15.29 -2.14 3.30
C THR A 37 13.98 -1.48 2.85
N ILE A 38 13.64 -0.32 3.42
CA ILE A 38 12.39 0.39 3.15
C ILE A 38 12.66 1.56 2.20
N PHE A 39 11.87 1.68 1.16
CA PHE A 39 12.00 2.74 0.16
C PHE A 39 10.80 3.68 0.15
N PHE A 40 11.06 4.99 0.11
CA PHE A 40 10.05 6.03 0.11
C PHE A 40 10.12 6.92 -1.12
N SER A 41 8.98 7.34 -1.63
CA SER A 41 8.91 8.50 -2.51
C SER A 41 9.03 9.81 -1.71
N THR A 42 9.57 10.85 -2.35
CA THR A 42 9.78 12.16 -1.69
C THR A 42 8.48 12.85 -1.28
N ASP A 43 7.36 12.50 -1.91
CA ASP A 43 6.02 13.04 -1.66
C ASP A 43 5.19 12.20 -0.67
N THR A 44 5.75 11.14 -0.10
CA THR A 44 5.09 10.28 0.90
C THR A 44 4.68 11.09 2.13
N LYS A 45 3.43 10.87 2.59
CA LYS A 45 2.91 11.43 3.85
C LYS A 45 2.55 10.29 4.79
N ILE A 46 2.99 10.39 6.05
CA ILE A 46 2.78 9.36 7.08
C ILE A 46 2.31 10.01 8.37
N GLY A 47 1.25 9.45 8.95
CA GLY A 47 0.69 9.86 10.24
C GLY A 47 1.49 9.35 11.44
N LYS A 48 0.85 9.37 12.62
CA LYS A 48 1.47 8.96 13.90
C LYS A 48 1.31 7.47 14.16
N ASN A 49 2.24 6.88 14.94
CA ASN A 49 2.21 5.47 15.37
C ASN A 49 2.10 4.47 14.21
N VAL A 50 2.78 4.76 13.10
CA VAL A 50 2.84 3.84 11.96
C VAL A 50 4.01 2.89 12.15
N THR A 51 3.79 1.62 11.84
CA THR A 51 4.83 0.58 11.83
C THR A 51 5.02 0.10 10.39
N ILE A 52 6.27 0.06 9.94
CA ILE A 52 6.64 -0.43 8.60
C ILE A 52 7.68 -1.53 8.78
N GLU A 53 7.35 -2.71 8.29
CA GLU A 53 8.22 -3.88 8.32
C GLU A 53 9.24 -3.86 7.17
N PRO A 54 10.25 -4.75 7.15
CA PRO A 54 11.28 -4.77 6.12
C PRO A 54 10.75 -4.98 4.71
N TYR A 55 11.52 -4.53 3.71
CA TYR A 55 11.28 -4.73 2.27
C TYR A 55 9.97 -4.13 1.76
N VAL A 56 9.52 -3.03 2.38
CA VAL A 56 8.35 -2.27 1.92
C VAL A 56 8.77 -1.19 0.95
N VAL A 57 8.03 -1.07 -0.15
CA VAL A 57 8.20 0.00 -1.13
C VAL A 57 6.99 0.93 -1.09
N ILE A 58 7.23 2.20 -0.79
CA ILE A 58 6.22 3.25 -0.80
C ILE A 58 6.50 4.20 -1.97
N GLY A 59 5.74 4.01 -3.04
CA GLY A 59 5.82 4.79 -4.27
C GLY A 59 5.23 6.19 -4.16
N LYS A 60 5.02 6.82 -5.31
CA LYS A 60 4.52 8.20 -5.39
C LYS A 60 3.07 8.32 -4.87
N LYS A 61 2.73 9.51 -4.36
CA LYS A 61 1.37 9.91 -3.96
C LYS A 61 0.71 8.95 -2.95
N VAL A 62 1.47 8.44 -2.00
CA VAL A 62 0.95 7.61 -0.92
C VAL A 62 0.73 8.45 0.33
N ASN A 63 -0.50 8.39 0.86
CA ASN A 63 -0.88 8.99 2.13
C ASN A 63 -1.26 7.90 3.13
N ILE A 64 -0.57 7.83 4.26
CA ILE A 64 -0.77 6.86 5.33
C ILE A 64 -1.28 7.59 6.57
N GLY A 65 -2.40 7.16 7.10
CA GLY A 65 -3.01 7.67 8.33
C GLY A 65 -2.28 7.23 9.59
N ASN A 66 -2.97 7.35 10.73
CA ASN A 66 -2.41 7.01 12.04
C ASN A 66 -2.62 5.53 12.38
N ASN A 67 -1.73 4.98 13.21
CA ASN A 67 -1.84 3.60 13.72
C ASN A 67 -1.93 2.54 12.62
N VAL A 68 -1.28 2.76 11.49
CA VAL A 68 -1.24 1.84 10.35
C VAL A 68 -0.07 0.89 10.49
N ILE A 69 -0.26 -0.35 10.06
CA ILE A 69 0.80 -1.36 9.97
C ILE A 69 0.95 -1.75 8.51
N VAL A 70 2.17 -1.58 7.98
CA VAL A 70 2.53 -2.07 6.65
C VAL A 70 3.54 -3.19 6.81
N LYS A 71 3.10 -4.39 6.47
CA LYS A 71 3.88 -5.63 6.64
C LYS A 71 4.81 -5.87 5.46
N SER A 72 5.80 -6.70 5.70
CA SER A 72 6.92 -6.98 4.78
C SER A 72 6.49 -7.31 3.36
N PHE A 73 7.36 -6.94 2.41
CA PHE A 73 7.20 -7.21 0.97
C PHE A 73 5.96 -6.59 0.34
N SER A 74 5.40 -5.55 0.95
CA SER A 74 4.25 -4.82 0.39
C SER A 74 4.70 -3.66 -0.48
N HIS A 75 3.93 -3.40 -1.55
CA HIS A 75 4.17 -2.28 -2.46
C HIS A 75 2.93 -1.39 -2.55
N LEU A 76 3.08 -0.13 -2.23
CA LEU A 76 2.03 0.87 -2.22
C LEU A 76 2.33 1.97 -3.23
N GLU A 77 1.34 2.36 -4.03
CA GLU A 77 1.48 3.45 -5.01
C GLU A 77 0.17 4.22 -5.19
N SER A 78 0.25 5.55 -5.21
CA SER A 78 -0.85 6.48 -5.52
C SER A 78 -2.17 6.10 -4.81
N CYS A 79 -2.11 5.88 -3.50
CA CYS A 79 -3.21 5.39 -2.70
C CYS A 79 -3.37 6.16 -1.38
N LYS A 80 -4.56 6.05 -0.81
CA LYS A 80 -4.88 6.59 0.52
C LYS A 80 -5.18 5.45 1.49
N ILE A 81 -4.45 5.41 2.58
CA ILE A 81 -4.60 4.46 3.67
C ILE A 81 -5.07 5.23 4.90
N GLU A 82 -6.30 4.98 5.34
CA GLU A 82 -6.86 5.66 6.51
C GLU A 82 -6.32 5.05 7.81
N ASN A 83 -6.83 5.52 8.95
CA ASN A 83 -6.31 5.12 10.26
C ASN A 83 -6.56 3.63 10.57
N ARG A 84 -5.68 3.02 11.36
CA ARG A 84 -5.83 1.64 11.88
C ARG A 84 -5.95 0.56 10.80
N VAL A 85 -5.43 0.82 9.61
CA VAL A 85 -5.39 -0.15 8.51
C VAL A 85 -4.18 -1.07 8.67
N GLU A 86 -4.34 -2.33 8.33
CA GLU A 86 -3.24 -3.28 8.16
C GLU A 86 -3.10 -3.66 6.69
N VAL A 87 -1.86 -3.63 6.16
CA VAL A 87 -1.53 -3.98 4.77
C VAL A 87 -0.43 -5.02 4.75
N GLY A 88 -0.65 -6.12 4.05
CA GLY A 88 0.35 -7.16 3.83
C GLY A 88 0.30 -8.32 4.84
N PRO A 89 1.33 -9.18 4.81
CA PRO A 89 2.51 -9.09 3.94
C PRO A 89 2.21 -9.40 2.46
N TYR A 90 3.16 -9.10 1.56
CA TYR A 90 3.03 -9.37 0.11
C TYR A 90 1.78 -8.76 -0.53
N ALA A 91 1.36 -7.59 -0.09
CA ALA A 91 0.22 -6.88 -0.66
C ALA A 91 0.65 -5.84 -1.70
N ARG A 92 -0.13 -5.71 -2.77
CA ARG A 92 0.08 -4.68 -3.78
C ARG A 92 -1.08 -3.70 -3.81
N ILE A 93 -0.85 -2.48 -3.38
CA ILE A 93 -1.85 -1.42 -3.39
C ILE A 93 -1.53 -0.47 -4.54
N ARG A 94 -2.39 -0.46 -5.54
CA ARG A 94 -2.21 0.26 -6.79
C ARG A 94 -2.97 1.60 -6.81
N PRO A 95 -2.71 2.43 -7.84
CA PRO A 95 -3.33 3.75 -7.97
C PRO A 95 -4.86 3.77 -7.82
N GLU A 96 -5.37 4.90 -7.32
CA GLU A 96 -6.79 5.18 -7.08
C GLU A 96 -7.44 4.25 -6.05
N THR A 97 -6.65 3.64 -5.16
CA THR A 97 -7.14 2.80 -4.07
C THR A 97 -7.30 3.60 -2.79
N ILE A 98 -8.42 3.39 -2.10
CA ILE A 98 -8.68 3.93 -0.77
C ILE A 98 -8.98 2.78 0.19
N LEU A 99 -8.14 2.62 1.19
CA LEU A 99 -8.37 1.69 2.29
C LEU A 99 -8.95 2.47 3.47
N LYS A 100 -10.22 2.20 3.78
CA LYS A 100 -10.94 2.89 4.85
C LYS A 100 -10.53 2.39 6.21
N GLU A 101 -10.80 3.18 7.21
CA GLU A 101 -10.40 2.98 8.60
C GLU A 101 -10.63 1.54 9.11
N GLY A 102 -9.58 0.95 9.69
CA GLY A 102 -9.61 -0.39 10.26
C GLY A 102 -9.78 -1.53 9.25
N SER A 103 -9.70 -1.26 7.94
CA SER A 103 -9.71 -2.33 6.95
C SER A 103 -8.40 -3.13 6.98
N LYS A 104 -8.45 -4.38 6.50
CA LYS A 104 -7.30 -5.28 6.44
C LYS A 104 -7.13 -5.84 5.04
N ILE A 105 -5.91 -5.72 4.52
CA ILE A 105 -5.47 -6.33 3.27
C ILE A 105 -4.36 -7.30 3.63
N GLY A 106 -4.56 -8.57 3.36
CA GLY A 106 -3.61 -9.62 3.71
C GLY A 106 -2.68 -10.03 2.58
N ASN A 107 -2.16 -11.24 2.69
CA ASN A 107 -1.10 -11.74 1.82
C ASN A 107 -1.59 -12.09 0.41
N PHE A 108 -0.73 -11.75 -0.56
CA PHE A 108 -0.97 -11.98 -1.98
C PHE A 108 -2.29 -11.37 -2.47
N VAL A 109 -2.60 -10.18 -1.96
CA VAL A 109 -3.77 -9.41 -2.38
C VAL A 109 -3.33 -8.20 -3.18
N GLU A 110 -3.91 -8.05 -4.36
CA GLU A 110 -3.75 -6.86 -5.18
C GLU A 110 -5.05 -6.05 -5.18
N VAL A 111 -4.95 -4.76 -4.87
CA VAL A 111 -6.09 -3.82 -4.90
C VAL A 111 -5.79 -2.67 -5.86
N LYS A 112 -6.69 -2.42 -6.81
CA LYS A 112 -6.54 -1.37 -7.82
C LYS A 112 -7.83 -0.61 -8.01
N LYS A 113 -7.76 0.73 -8.01
CA LYS A 113 -8.90 1.61 -8.32
C LYS A 113 -10.17 1.22 -7.57
N SER A 114 -10.02 1.00 -6.26
CA SER A 114 -11.07 0.39 -5.44
C SER A 114 -11.14 1.05 -4.07
N ILE A 115 -12.30 0.95 -3.45
CA ILE A 115 -12.54 1.39 -2.09
C ILE A 115 -12.82 0.16 -1.23
N VAL A 116 -11.98 -0.09 -0.23
CA VAL A 116 -12.24 -1.10 0.80
C VAL A 116 -12.83 -0.40 2.02
N GLY A 117 -14.07 -0.72 2.34
CA GLY A 117 -14.86 -0.08 3.39
C GLY A 117 -14.29 -0.27 4.80
N LYS A 118 -14.83 0.51 5.75
CA LYS A 118 -14.39 0.44 7.16
C LYS A 118 -14.51 -0.96 7.73
N LYS A 119 -13.45 -1.43 8.42
CA LYS A 119 -13.37 -2.74 9.07
C LYS A 119 -13.57 -3.95 8.13
N SER A 120 -13.58 -3.72 6.82
CA SER A 120 -13.67 -4.81 5.83
C SER A 120 -12.32 -5.48 5.63
N LYS A 121 -12.36 -6.74 5.25
CA LYS A 121 -11.19 -7.60 5.16
C LYS A 121 -11.09 -8.24 3.77
N VAL A 122 -9.89 -8.20 3.21
CA VAL A 122 -9.49 -8.97 2.02
C VAL A 122 -8.17 -9.63 2.38
N ASN A 123 -8.22 -10.84 2.91
CA ASN A 123 -7.08 -11.38 3.65
C ASN A 123 -6.15 -12.27 2.80
N HIS A 124 -6.62 -12.88 1.72
CA HIS A 124 -5.85 -13.94 1.05
C HIS A 124 -6.08 -14.00 -0.45
N LEU A 125 -4.98 -14.09 -1.24
CA LEU A 125 -4.95 -14.55 -2.63
C LEU A 125 -6.06 -13.94 -3.51
N SER A 126 -6.24 -12.62 -3.50
CA SER A 126 -7.37 -11.97 -4.17
C SER A 126 -6.94 -10.82 -5.07
N TYR A 127 -7.68 -10.62 -6.16
CA TYR A 127 -7.57 -9.43 -6.99
C TYR A 127 -8.86 -8.59 -6.89
N ILE A 128 -8.73 -7.37 -6.41
CA ILE A 128 -9.82 -6.42 -6.23
C ILE A 128 -9.58 -5.21 -7.15
N GLY A 129 -10.24 -5.21 -8.29
CA GLY A 129 -10.12 -4.15 -9.30
C GLY A 129 -11.45 -3.44 -9.57
N ASP A 130 -11.42 -2.11 -9.70
CA ASP A 130 -12.59 -1.26 -10.02
C ASP A 130 -13.81 -1.55 -9.10
N THR A 131 -13.56 -1.79 -7.80
CA THR A 131 -14.55 -2.33 -6.85
C THR A 131 -14.80 -1.37 -5.69
N THR A 132 -16.04 -1.31 -5.24
CA THR A 132 -16.40 -0.70 -3.96
C THR A 132 -16.90 -1.77 -3.01
N ILE A 133 -16.18 -2.00 -1.90
CA ILE A 133 -16.56 -2.88 -0.81
C ILE A 133 -17.11 -2.03 0.32
N GLY A 134 -18.29 -2.35 0.82
CA GLY A 134 -18.94 -1.71 1.96
C GLY A 134 -18.18 -1.95 3.26
N LYS A 135 -18.76 -1.51 4.38
CA LYS A 135 -18.19 -1.69 5.72
C LYS A 135 -18.37 -3.11 6.25
N SER A 136 -17.48 -3.55 7.11
CA SER A 136 -17.59 -4.81 7.87
C SER A 136 -17.84 -6.05 7.00
N SER A 137 -17.37 -6.04 5.76
CA SER A 137 -17.47 -7.17 4.83
C SER A 137 -16.17 -7.97 4.81
N ASN A 138 -16.29 -9.28 4.60
CA ASN A 138 -15.16 -10.19 4.52
C ASN A 138 -15.12 -10.87 3.16
N ILE A 139 -14.06 -10.65 2.42
CA ILE A 139 -13.86 -11.23 1.09
C ILE A 139 -13.09 -12.53 1.23
N GLY A 140 -13.70 -13.62 0.75
CA GLY A 140 -13.11 -14.96 0.79
C GLY A 140 -11.83 -15.08 -0.04
N ALA A 141 -11.02 -16.07 0.30
CA ALA A 141 -9.78 -16.36 -0.42
C ALA A 141 -10.04 -16.72 -1.88
N GLY A 142 -9.13 -16.32 -2.78
CA GLY A 142 -9.23 -16.61 -4.21
C GLY A 142 -10.24 -15.75 -4.97
N THR A 143 -10.79 -14.70 -4.35
CA THR A 143 -11.73 -13.81 -5.01
C THR A 143 -11.05 -12.99 -6.09
N ILE A 144 -11.61 -13.01 -7.29
CA ILE A 144 -11.21 -12.17 -8.42
C ILE A 144 -12.43 -11.36 -8.87
N THR A 145 -12.32 -10.02 -8.78
CA THR A 145 -13.33 -9.16 -9.39
C THR A 145 -13.05 -9.05 -10.88
N CYS A 146 -13.88 -9.69 -11.70
CA CYS A 146 -13.75 -9.72 -13.16
C CYS A 146 -14.16 -8.36 -13.75
N ASN A 147 -13.30 -7.37 -13.59
CA ASN A 147 -13.55 -5.97 -13.94
C ASN A 147 -13.28 -5.61 -15.40
N TYR A 148 -12.80 -6.54 -16.21
CA TYR A 148 -12.45 -6.28 -17.60
C TYR A 148 -12.77 -7.50 -18.48
N ASP A 149 -13.54 -7.27 -19.55
CA ASP A 149 -14.00 -8.29 -20.50
C ASP A 149 -13.18 -8.34 -21.81
N GLY A 150 -12.05 -7.60 -21.84
CA GLY A 150 -11.25 -7.43 -23.06
C GLY A 150 -11.54 -6.13 -23.80
N VAL A 151 -12.68 -5.49 -23.58
CA VAL A 151 -13.13 -4.26 -24.25
C VAL A 151 -13.53 -3.19 -23.24
N LYS A 152 -14.38 -3.53 -22.27
CA LYS A 152 -14.94 -2.62 -21.27
C LYS A 152 -14.50 -2.95 -19.86
N LYS A 153 -14.45 -1.92 -19.03
CA LYS A 153 -14.25 -2.08 -17.57
C LYS A 153 -15.56 -1.92 -16.85
N SER A 154 -15.90 -2.90 -16.04
CA SER A 154 -17.12 -2.92 -15.22
C SER A 154 -16.78 -2.72 -13.75
N LYS A 155 -17.65 -2.03 -13.02
CA LYS A 155 -17.50 -1.81 -11.59
C LYS A 155 -18.21 -2.89 -10.80
N THR A 156 -17.57 -3.41 -9.78
CA THR A 156 -18.17 -4.32 -8.82
C THR A 156 -18.57 -3.54 -7.55
N LYS A 157 -19.74 -3.83 -7.02
CA LYS A 157 -20.21 -3.26 -5.75
C LYS A 157 -20.59 -4.38 -4.79
N ILE A 158 -19.88 -4.46 -3.69
CA ILE A 158 -20.15 -5.34 -2.55
C ILE A 158 -20.71 -4.45 -1.44
N LYS A 159 -21.85 -4.81 -0.89
CA LYS A 159 -22.54 -4.03 0.15
C LYS A 159 -21.88 -4.20 1.51
N ASP A 160 -22.48 -3.61 2.54
CA ASP A 160 -22.06 -3.74 3.93
C ASP A 160 -22.37 -5.14 4.46
N ASN A 161 -21.54 -5.61 5.42
CA ASN A 161 -21.76 -6.85 6.18
C ASN A 161 -21.91 -8.12 5.30
N VAL A 162 -21.23 -8.15 4.15
CA VAL A 162 -21.19 -9.35 3.27
C VAL A 162 -20.08 -10.29 3.76
N PHE A 163 -20.42 -11.59 3.77
CA PHE A 163 -19.49 -12.66 4.11
C PHE A 163 -19.46 -13.68 2.97
#